data_56cd407cdcf5288de29a84662acd2199
#
_entry.id   56cd407cdcf5288de29a84662acd2199
#
_cell.length_a   1.000
_cell.length_b   1.000
_cell.length_c   1.000
_cell.angle_alpha   90.00
_cell.angle_beta   90.00
_cell.angle_gamma   90.00
#
_symmetry.space_group_name_H-M   'P 1'
#
loop_
_entity.id
_entity.type
_entity.pdbx_description
1 polymer ?
#
loop_
_entity_poly.entity_id
_entity_poly.type
_entity_poly.pdbx_seq_one_letter_code
_entity_poly.pdbx_strand_id
1 'polypeptide(L)'
;MLKLFPRVILADKTTELRLSGDELTSGAKVIIAVQSMEKYNVPHSKYYRIDEDKRLIGEEITVKNGEAKFFFTPFGEQRHRVYIDTGARKAAFEIYSLKEDLYKLTPLKGDTHLHTTESDGLFTPTETVAAYYEAGFDYMAI
;
A
#
# COMPACT_ATOMS: atom_id res chain seq x y z
N MET A 1 4.21 -5.34 12.79
CA MET A 1 4.23 -4.37 11.65
C MET A 1 2.99 -4.59 10.78
N LEU A 2 2.29 -3.52 10.34
CA LEU A 2 1.13 -3.64 9.43
C LEU A 2 1.57 -4.05 8.02
N LYS A 3 0.79 -4.93 7.41
CA LYS A 3 0.96 -5.39 6.01
C LYS A 3 -0.38 -5.32 5.30
N LEU A 4 -0.38 -4.85 4.06
CA LEU A 4 -1.54 -4.83 3.18
C LEU A 4 -1.28 -5.74 1.97
N PHE A 5 -2.23 -6.61 1.62
CA PHE A 5 -2.12 -7.53 0.50
C PHE A 5 -3.48 -7.75 -0.18
N PRO A 6 -3.54 -7.97 -1.48
CA PRO A 6 -2.47 -7.80 -2.46
C PRO A 6 -2.11 -6.34 -2.72
N ARG A 7 -0.91 -6.08 -3.26
CA ARG A 7 -0.43 -4.73 -3.63
C ARG A 7 -0.65 -4.40 -5.11
N VAL A 8 -0.81 -5.43 -5.90
CA VAL A 8 -1.19 -5.33 -7.31
C VAL A 8 -2.52 -6.03 -7.50
N ILE A 9 -3.48 -5.37 -8.12
CA ILE A 9 -4.85 -5.83 -8.30
C ILE A 9 -5.27 -5.64 -9.76
N LEU A 10 -6.27 -6.40 -10.19
CA LEU A 10 -6.80 -6.27 -11.54
C LEU A 10 -7.71 -5.04 -11.65
N ALA A 11 -7.46 -4.22 -12.67
CA ALA A 11 -8.29 -3.06 -12.97
C ALA A 11 -9.76 -3.47 -13.24
N ASP A 12 -10.70 -2.61 -12.84
CA ASP A 12 -12.14 -2.75 -13.06
C ASP A 12 -12.77 -4.02 -12.46
N LYS A 13 -12.04 -4.71 -11.56
CA LYS A 13 -12.55 -5.88 -10.82
C LYS A 13 -12.45 -5.68 -9.32
N THR A 14 -13.51 -6.08 -8.62
CA THR A 14 -13.55 -6.07 -7.16
C THR A 14 -12.53 -7.06 -6.61
N THR A 15 -11.66 -6.58 -5.74
CA THR A 15 -10.63 -7.40 -5.08
C THR A 15 -10.77 -7.28 -3.56
N GLU A 16 -10.67 -8.39 -2.84
CA GLU A 16 -10.52 -8.40 -1.39
C GLU A 16 -9.09 -7.97 -1.03
N LEU A 17 -8.98 -6.90 -0.25
CA LEU A 17 -7.74 -6.44 0.34
C LEU A 17 -7.71 -6.84 1.82
N ARG A 18 -6.56 -7.30 2.29
CA ARG A 18 -6.36 -7.76 3.66
C ARG A 18 -5.27 -6.94 4.34
N LEU A 19 -5.65 -6.34 5.44
CA LEU A 19 -4.72 -5.72 6.36
C LEU A 19 -4.43 -6.69 7.50
N SER A 20 -3.17 -6.97 7.76
CA SER A 20 -2.72 -7.81 8.87
C SER A 20 -1.59 -7.14 9.64
N GLY A 21 -1.38 -7.57 10.88
CA GLY A 21 -0.31 -7.07 11.74
C GLY A 21 -0.53 -7.40 13.20
N ASP A 22 0.56 -7.50 13.94
CA ASP A 22 0.57 -7.91 15.36
C ASP A 22 -0.23 -6.94 16.26
N GLU A 23 -0.43 -5.72 15.80
CA GLU A 23 -1.18 -4.65 16.46
C GLU A 23 -2.70 -4.72 16.24
N LEU A 24 -3.18 -5.62 15.38
CA LEU A 24 -4.61 -5.78 15.08
C LEU A 24 -5.25 -6.77 16.02
N THR A 25 -5.94 -6.25 17.02
CA THR A 25 -6.68 -7.07 17.99
C THR A 25 -8.08 -7.39 17.47
N SER A 26 -8.50 -8.65 17.57
CA SER A 26 -9.87 -9.06 17.18
C SER A 26 -10.92 -8.25 17.93
N GLY A 27 -11.92 -7.77 17.21
CA GLY A 27 -12.96 -6.88 17.72
C GLY A 27 -12.61 -5.40 17.66
N ALA A 28 -11.33 -5.03 17.46
CA ALA A 28 -10.96 -3.64 17.23
C ALA A 28 -11.51 -3.14 15.89
N LYS A 29 -11.66 -1.84 15.79
CA LYS A 29 -12.11 -1.16 14.57
C LYS A 29 -10.94 -0.43 13.94
N VAL A 30 -10.84 -0.53 12.61
CA VAL A 30 -9.90 0.23 11.79
C VAL A 30 -10.66 1.04 10.77
N ILE A 31 -10.22 2.27 10.53
CA ILE A 31 -10.78 3.11 9.48
C ILE A 31 -9.87 2.97 8.27
N ILE A 32 -10.46 2.69 7.11
CA ILE A 32 -9.74 2.52 5.84
C ILE A 32 -10.34 3.46 4.81
N ALA A 33 -9.49 4.22 4.14
CA ALA A 33 -9.87 5.06 3.02
C ALA A 33 -8.91 4.82 1.85
N VAL A 34 -9.45 4.79 0.63
CA VAL A 34 -8.66 4.62 -0.60
C VAL A 34 -8.76 5.87 -1.44
N GLN A 35 -7.63 6.40 -1.86
CA GLN A 35 -7.51 7.53 -2.77
C GLN A 35 -6.87 7.06 -4.07
N SER A 36 -7.57 7.24 -5.20
CA SER A 36 -6.99 7.09 -6.53
C SER A 36 -6.10 8.30 -6.83
N MET A 37 -4.88 8.06 -7.28
CA MET A 37 -3.83 9.08 -7.39
C MET A 37 -3.79 9.76 -8.76
N GLU A 38 -4.39 9.15 -9.78
CA GLU A 38 -4.46 9.76 -11.11
C GLU A 38 -5.58 10.81 -11.16
N LYS A 39 -5.35 11.88 -11.89
CA LYS A 39 -6.26 13.04 -11.98
C LYS A 39 -7.59 12.78 -12.69
N TYR A 40 -7.78 11.59 -13.21
CA TYR A 40 -8.97 11.30 -13.97
C TYR A 40 -10.14 11.01 -13.03
N ASN A 41 -11.05 11.98 -12.98
CA ASN A 41 -12.35 11.96 -12.36
C ASN A 41 -12.87 10.54 -12.12
N VAL A 42 -12.49 9.97 -11.04
CA VAL A 42 -13.08 8.72 -10.60
C VAL A 42 -14.26 9.10 -9.71
N PRO A 43 -15.50 8.86 -10.18
CA PRO A 43 -16.70 9.22 -9.41
C PRO A 43 -16.80 8.50 -8.07
N HIS A 44 -15.87 7.62 -7.77
CA HIS A 44 -15.94 6.68 -6.67
C HIS A 44 -14.74 6.66 -5.76
N SER A 45 -13.92 7.70 -5.77
CA SER A 45 -13.05 7.84 -4.65
C SER A 45 -13.90 8.02 -3.39
N LYS A 46 -14.33 6.97 -2.70
CA LYS A 46 -14.82 7.01 -1.31
C LYS A 46 -13.59 7.15 -0.42
N TYR A 47 -13.22 8.26 0.23
CA TYR A 47 -12.10 8.92 -0.21
C TYR A 47 -11.58 9.72 0.93
N TYR A 48 -10.32 9.62 1.02
CA TYR A 48 -9.50 10.39 1.91
C TYR A 48 -10.14 11.78 2.09
N ARG A 49 -10.86 11.93 3.16
CA ARG A 49 -11.19 13.21 3.76
C ARG A 49 -10.60 13.18 5.15
N ILE A 50 -9.84 14.19 5.46
CA ILE A 50 -9.51 14.53 6.83
C ILE A 50 -10.57 15.54 7.23
N ASP A 51 -11.31 15.26 8.30
CA ASP A 51 -12.23 16.23 8.89
C ASP A 51 -11.47 17.37 9.56
N GLU A 52 -12.21 18.38 10.06
CA GLU A 52 -11.64 19.53 10.77
C GLU A 52 -10.80 19.12 11.99
N ASP A 53 -11.10 17.97 12.59
CA ASP A 53 -10.36 17.39 13.72
C ASP A 53 -9.17 16.51 13.29
N LYS A 54 -8.78 16.52 12.01
CA LYS A 54 -7.73 15.68 11.41
C LYS A 54 -8.00 14.18 11.52
N ARG A 55 -9.25 13.76 11.56
CA ARG A 55 -9.64 12.35 11.53
C ARG A 55 -9.76 11.85 10.10
N LEU A 56 -9.31 10.62 9.87
CA LEU A 56 -9.51 9.94 8.60
C LEU A 56 -11.00 9.59 8.44
N ILE A 57 -11.62 10.07 7.37
CA ILE A 57 -12.98 9.67 6.99
C ILE A 57 -12.85 8.51 5.99
N GLY A 58 -13.34 7.34 6.37
CA GLY A 58 -13.28 6.13 5.57
C GLY A 58 -14.30 5.10 6.02
N GLU A 59 -14.15 3.90 5.51
CA GLU A 59 -14.94 2.75 5.92
C GLU A 59 -14.41 2.17 7.23
N GLU A 60 -15.31 1.93 8.20
CA GLU A 60 -14.96 1.29 9.45
C GLU A 60 -15.05 -0.24 9.30
N ILE A 61 -13.94 -0.92 9.51
CA ILE A 61 -13.82 -2.37 9.39
C ILE A 61 -13.51 -2.98 10.74
N THR A 62 -14.24 -4.01 11.12
CA THR A 62 -13.93 -4.78 12.34
C THR A 62 -12.86 -5.81 12.07
N VAL A 63 -11.81 -5.79 12.87
CA VAL A 63 -10.73 -6.79 12.85
C VAL A 63 -11.28 -8.15 13.31
N LYS A 64 -11.00 -9.21 12.54
CA LYS A 64 -11.33 -10.60 12.85
C LYS A 64 -10.07 -11.45 12.72
N ASN A 65 -9.75 -12.22 13.76
CA ASN A 65 -8.58 -13.11 13.76
C ASN A 65 -7.26 -12.42 13.37
N GLY A 66 -7.06 -11.17 13.81
CA GLY A 66 -5.84 -10.41 13.48
C GLY A 66 -5.80 -9.80 12.08
N GLU A 67 -6.91 -9.86 11.34
CA GLU A 67 -7.03 -9.29 9.99
C GLU A 67 -8.23 -8.34 9.87
N ALA A 68 -8.07 -7.28 9.08
CA ALA A 68 -9.18 -6.48 8.57
C ALA A 68 -9.28 -6.68 7.06
N LYS A 69 -10.47 -7.04 6.58
CA LYS A 69 -10.75 -7.33 5.16
C LYS A 69 -11.74 -6.33 4.62
N PHE A 70 -11.46 -5.79 3.45
CA PHE A 70 -12.33 -4.88 2.75
C PHE A 70 -12.26 -5.11 1.24
N PHE A 71 -13.32 -4.71 0.54
CA PHE A 71 -13.41 -4.88 -0.90
C PHE A 71 -13.20 -3.54 -1.60
N PHE A 72 -12.39 -3.56 -2.62
CA PHE A 72 -12.13 -2.39 -3.44
C PHE A 72 -12.24 -2.72 -4.92
N THR A 73 -12.94 -1.86 -5.67
CA THR A 73 -13.02 -1.92 -7.13
C THR A 73 -12.28 -0.71 -7.70
N PRO A 74 -11.08 -0.89 -8.24
CA PRO A 74 -10.36 0.19 -8.90
C PRO A 74 -11.00 0.52 -10.24
N PHE A 75 -10.83 1.75 -10.70
CA PHE A 75 -11.18 2.15 -12.06
C PHE A 75 -9.92 2.31 -12.91
N GLY A 76 -9.78 1.50 -13.96
CA GLY A 76 -8.66 1.54 -14.88
C GLY A 76 -7.30 1.25 -14.24
N GLU A 77 -6.25 1.49 -15.00
CA GLU A 77 -4.87 1.35 -14.53
C GLU A 77 -4.43 2.60 -13.80
N GLN A 78 -4.10 2.45 -12.53
CA GLN A 78 -3.59 3.58 -11.76
C GLN A 78 -3.00 3.14 -10.42
N ARG A 79 -2.31 4.08 -9.79
CA ARG A 79 -1.86 3.99 -8.42
C ARG A 79 -2.97 4.45 -7.46
N HIS A 80 -3.13 3.72 -6.38
CA HIS A 80 -4.02 4.09 -5.29
C HIS A 80 -3.24 4.15 -3.98
N ARG A 81 -3.62 5.07 -3.11
CA ARG A 81 -3.09 5.12 -1.75
C ARG A 81 -4.18 4.72 -0.76
N VAL A 82 -3.88 3.69 0.02
CA VAL A 82 -4.75 3.17 1.07
C VAL A 82 -4.29 3.74 2.39
N TYR A 83 -5.12 4.56 2.99
CA TYR A 83 -4.89 5.12 4.33
C TYR A 83 -5.57 4.26 5.38
N ILE A 84 -4.90 4.06 6.49
CA ILE A 84 -5.35 3.23 7.59
C ILE A 84 -5.20 3.99 8.89
N ASP A 85 -6.23 3.98 9.70
CA ASP A 85 -6.21 4.46 11.06
C ASP A 85 -6.70 3.34 11.99
N THR A 86 -5.82 2.84 12.83
CA THR A 86 -6.12 1.81 13.84
C THR A 86 -6.53 2.41 15.18
N GLY A 87 -6.64 3.74 15.28
CA GLY A 87 -6.78 4.46 16.54
C GLY A 87 -5.44 4.67 17.26
N ALA A 88 -4.59 3.65 17.30
CA ALA A 88 -3.25 3.73 17.89
C ALA A 88 -2.18 4.20 16.88
N ARG A 89 -2.39 3.93 15.59
CA ARG A 89 -1.42 4.23 14.53
C ARG A 89 -2.11 4.57 13.23
N LYS A 90 -1.52 5.53 12.51
CA LYS A 90 -1.86 5.83 11.12
C LYS A 90 -0.78 5.28 10.19
N ALA A 91 -1.21 4.67 9.09
CA ALA A 91 -0.33 4.13 8.06
C ALA A 91 -0.90 4.42 6.66
N ALA A 92 -0.04 4.42 5.66
CA ALA A 92 -0.44 4.50 4.27
C ALA A 92 0.30 3.44 3.45
N PHE A 93 -0.43 2.83 2.51
CA PHE A 93 0.12 1.83 1.58
C PHE A 93 -0.23 2.23 0.16
N GLU A 94 0.64 1.91 -0.77
CA GLU A 94 0.35 2.04 -2.19
C GLU A 94 -0.02 0.70 -2.77
N ILE A 95 -1.07 0.70 -3.60
CA ILE A 95 -1.50 -0.43 -4.42
C ILE A 95 -1.66 0.04 -5.86
N TYR A 96 -1.54 -0.89 -6.79
CA TYR A 96 -1.59 -0.62 -8.22
C TYR A 96 -2.66 -1.49 -8.87
N SER A 97 -3.57 -0.85 -9.62
CA SER A 97 -4.49 -1.58 -10.50
C SER A 97 -3.89 -1.64 -11.90
N LEU A 98 -3.84 -2.84 -12.46
CA LEU A 98 -3.29 -3.11 -13.78
C LEU A 98 -4.32 -3.80 -14.66
N LYS A 99 -4.31 -3.54 -15.95
CA LYS A 99 -5.05 -4.31 -16.94
C LYS A 99 -4.48 -5.72 -17.07
N GLU A 100 -5.24 -6.60 -17.69
CA GLU A 100 -4.96 -8.03 -17.71
C GLU A 100 -3.60 -8.39 -18.34
N ASP A 101 -3.16 -7.64 -19.32
CA ASP A 101 -1.87 -7.82 -19.98
C ASP A 101 -0.68 -7.62 -19.02
N LEU A 102 -0.70 -6.55 -18.23
CA LEU A 102 0.31 -6.27 -17.22
C LEU A 102 0.09 -7.08 -15.93
N TYR A 103 -1.17 -7.30 -15.55
CA TYR A 103 -1.49 -8.05 -14.33
C TYR A 103 -0.99 -9.51 -14.36
N LYS A 104 -0.87 -10.11 -15.55
CA LYS A 104 -0.31 -11.45 -15.74
C LYS A 104 1.20 -11.52 -15.55
N LEU A 105 1.88 -10.39 -15.53
CA LEU A 105 3.32 -10.34 -15.32
C LEU A 105 3.63 -10.40 -13.82
N THR A 106 4.81 -10.91 -13.49
CA THR A 106 5.31 -10.87 -12.11
C THR A 106 5.77 -9.45 -11.79
N PRO A 107 5.14 -8.75 -10.84
CA PRO A 107 5.61 -7.43 -10.43
C PRO A 107 6.93 -7.58 -9.67
N LEU A 108 7.95 -6.86 -10.12
CA LEU A 108 9.24 -6.77 -9.44
C LEU A 108 9.35 -5.42 -8.72
N LYS A 109 9.85 -5.46 -7.49
CA LYS A 109 10.16 -4.28 -6.70
C LYS A 109 11.63 -3.94 -6.89
N GLY A 110 11.93 -2.78 -7.47
CA GLY A 110 13.29 -2.37 -7.74
C GLY A 110 13.55 -0.90 -7.43
N ASP A 111 14.82 -0.58 -7.33
CA ASP A 111 15.32 0.79 -7.26
C ASP A 111 16.49 0.94 -8.24
N THR A 112 16.41 1.97 -9.09
CA THR A 112 17.40 2.24 -10.13
C THR A 112 18.19 3.51 -9.87
N HIS A 113 18.03 4.11 -8.69
CA HIS A 113 18.73 5.32 -8.31
C HIS A 113 19.17 5.24 -6.84
N LEU A 114 20.38 4.73 -6.64
CA LEU A 114 20.97 4.54 -5.33
C LEU A 114 22.32 5.24 -5.22
N HIS A 115 22.62 5.70 -4.02
CA HIS A 115 23.92 6.27 -3.66
C HIS A 115 24.58 5.41 -2.58
N THR A 116 25.88 5.18 -2.73
CA THR A 116 26.70 4.45 -1.76
C THR A 116 27.94 5.28 -1.42
N THR A 117 28.81 4.77 -0.57
CA THR A 117 30.11 5.42 -0.25
C THR A 117 31.03 5.54 -1.47
N GLU A 118 30.72 4.87 -2.59
CA GLU A 118 31.42 5.05 -3.86
C GLU A 118 30.99 6.34 -4.60
N SER A 119 29.95 7.02 -4.09
CA SER A 119 29.49 8.34 -4.51
C SER A 119 29.31 9.26 -3.28
N ASP A 120 28.11 9.74 -3.04
CA ASP A 120 27.75 10.62 -1.92
C ASP A 120 26.79 9.98 -0.90
N GLY A 121 26.61 8.66 -0.96
CA GLY A 121 25.80 7.89 -0.01
C GLY A 121 26.53 7.60 1.30
N LEU A 122 25.78 7.18 2.31
CA LEU A 122 26.25 6.95 3.66
C LEU A 122 26.67 5.49 3.91
N PHE A 123 26.14 4.55 3.14
CA PHE A 123 26.35 3.12 3.32
C PHE A 123 27.23 2.55 2.21
N THR A 124 28.03 1.57 2.54
CA THR A 124 28.80 0.81 1.54
C THR A 124 27.86 0.07 0.56
N PRO A 125 28.32 -0.28 -0.65
CA PRO A 125 27.53 -1.11 -1.57
C PRO A 125 27.00 -2.38 -0.90
N THR A 126 27.81 -3.07 -0.11
CA THR A 126 27.42 -4.31 0.59
C THR A 126 26.31 -4.08 1.61
N GLU A 127 26.40 -3.03 2.43
CA GLU A 127 25.36 -2.66 3.40
C GLU A 127 24.06 -2.27 2.69
N THR A 128 24.17 -1.52 1.61
CA THR A 128 23.02 -1.13 0.79
C THR A 128 22.31 -2.35 0.21
N VAL A 129 23.05 -3.29 -0.40
CA VAL A 129 22.49 -4.54 -0.94
C VAL A 129 21.78 -5.35 0.16
N ALA A 130 22.40 -5.51 1.32
CA ALA A 130 21.81 -6.25 2.44
C ALA A 130 20.49 -5.63 2.91
N ALA A 131 20.46 -4.31 3.10
CA ALA A 131 19.25 -3.57 3.53
C ALA A 131 18.11 -3.69 2.50
N TYR A 132 18.41 -3.58 1.23
CA TYR A 132 17.41 -3.71 0.15
C TYR A 132 16.89 -5.14 0.02
N TYR A 133 17.76 -6.14 0.15
CA TYR A 133 17.37 -7.55 0.17
C TYR A 133 16.40 -7.84 1.33
N GLU A 134 16.74 -7.39 2.54
CA GLU A 134 15.87 -7.53 3.71
C GLU A 134 14.54 -6.77 3.56
N ALA A 135 14.54 -5.64 2.85
CA ALA A 135 13.34 -4.88 2.52
C ALA A 135 12.51 -5.51 1.36
N GLY A 136 12.96 -6.65 0.83
CA GLY A 136 12.28 -7.42 -0.21
C GLY A 136 12.30 -6.75 -1.58
N PHE A 137 13.41 -6.12 -1.95
CA PHE A 137 13.65 -5.67 -3.31
C PHE A 137 14.17 -6.81 -4.18
N ASP A 138 13.70 -6.90 -5.42
CA ASP A 138 14.07 -7.93 -6.39
C ASP A 138 15.29 -7.53 -7.21
N TYR A 139 15.51 -6.21 -7.40
CA TYR A 139 16.68 -5.68 -8.10
C TYR A 139 17.02 -4.26 -7.65
N MET A 140 18.26 -3.87 -7.90
CA MET A 140 18.75 -2.50 -7.70
C MET A 140 19.86 -2.19 -8.70
N ALA A 141 20.07 -0.90 -8.98
CA ALA A 141 21.24 -0.38 -9.67
C ALA A 141 22.04 0.52 -8.69
N ILE A 142 23.32 0.19 -8.55
CA ILE A 142 24.27 0.90 -7.68
C ILE A 142 25.27 1.64 -8.57
#